data_c7d6c9f967566a1c247ed514aa10dc6e
#
_entry.id   c7d6c9f967566a1c247ed514aa10dc6e
#
_cell.length_a   1.000
_cell.length_b   1.000
_cell.length_c   1.000
_cell.angle_alpha   90.00
_cell.angle_beta   90.00
_cell.angle_gamma   90.00
#
_symmetry.space_group_name_H-M   'P 1'
#
loop_
_entity.id
_entity.type
_entity.pdbx_description
1 polymer ?
#
loop_
_entity_poly.entity_id
_entity_poly.type
_entity_poly.pdbx_seq_one_letter_code
_entity_poly.pdbx_strand_id
1 'polypeptide(L)'
;GLRVPDHPATLAVLQAVGTGVAAPSANRFGRVSPTTAQHVAAELGDLLDPARDCVLDGGAAAVGVESTIVDCTGPAPRLLRPGAVSAQRVEAITGLPVGAGDGSVRAPGTLASHYAPTAGVRIVEHPAPADPHLDPHVGLLAPSSVPTPAGVVRLLAPRDAREYAAGLYAALREADLLGLDRVDVVLPAGSGLAGAVADRVRRAAAGSPG
;
A
#
# COMPACT_ATOMS: atom_id res chain seq x y z
N GLY A 1 18.15 -2.81 -7.41
CA GLY A 1 17.20 -3.83 -6.98
C GLY A 1 16.55 -4.55 -8.15
N LEU A 2 16.27 -5.84 -8.00
CA LEU A 2 15.55 -6.63 -8.99
C LEU A 2 14.17 -7.01 -8.49
N ARG A 3 13.16 -6.98 -9.38
CA ARG A 3 11.82 -7.48 -9.11
C ARG A 3 11.55 -8.67 -10.02
N VAL A 4 11.02 -9.74 -9.46
CA VAL A 4 10.53 -10.91 -10.18
C VAL A 4 8.99 -10.89 -10.09
N PRO A 5 8.29 -10.45 -11.15
CA PRO A 5 6.82 -10.41 -11.16
C PRO A 5 6.24 -11.81 -11.39
N ASP A 6 5.00 -12.01 -10.93
CA ASP A 6 4.18 -13.20 -11.22
C ASP A 6 2.96 -12.89 -12.09
N HIS A 7 2.77 -11.62 -12.47
CA HIS A 7 1.62 -11.17 -13.26
C HIS A 7 1.76 -11.54 -14.73
N PRO A 8 0.78 -12.26 -15.36
CA PRO A 8 0.91 -12.76 -16.73
C PRO A 8 1.18 -11.68 -17.78
N ALA A 9 0.46 -10.54 -17.71
CA ALA A 9 0.68 -9.44 -18.65
C ALA A 9 2.09 -8.84 -18.52
N THR A 10 2.61 -8.69 -17.29
CA THR A 10 3.98 -8.20 -17.06
C THR A 10 5.01 -9.17 -17.61
N LEU A 11 4.81 -10.48 -17.41
CA LEU A 11 5.70 -11.50 -17.96
C LEU A 11 5.70 -11.49 -19.48
N ALA A 12 4.55 -11.34 -20.13
CA ALA A 12 4.43 -11.23 -21.59
C ALA A 12 5.19 -10.00 -22.13
N VAL A 13 5.06 -8.84 -21.45
CA VAL A 13 5.82 -7.63 -21.80
C VAL A 13 7.32 -7.87 -21.69
N LEU A 14 7.79 -8.46 -20.57
CA LEU A 14 9.20 -8.76 -20.36
C LEU A 14 9.76 -9.73 -21.42
N GLN A 15 8.98 -10.74 -21.78
CA GLN A 15 9.35 -11.68 -22.86
C GLN A 15 9.46 -10.97 -24.21
N ALA A 16 8.51 -10.09 -24.54
CA ALA A 16 8.52 -9.35 -25.81
C ALA A 16 9.69 -8.36 -25.89
N VAL A 17 10.02 -7.70 -24.78
CA VAL A 17 11.14 -6.73 -24.68
C VAL A 17 12.50 -7.45 -24.67
N GLY A 18 12.58 -8.65 -24.12
CA GLY A 18 13.79 -9.47 -24.05
C GLY A 18 14.86 -8.98 -23.03
N THR A 19 14.52 -8.00 -22.19
CA THR A 19 15.41 -7.45 -21.16
C THR A 19 14.62 -6.93 -19.96
N GLY A 20 15.34 -6.49 -18.92
CA GLY A 20 14.71 -5.86 -17.75
C GLY A 20 14.11 -4.50 -18.09
N VAL A 21 13.01 -4.16 -17.43
CA VAL A 21 12.30 -2.90 -17.58
C VAL A 21 12.33 -2.12 -16.27
N ALA A 22 12.62 -0.81 -16.34
CA ALA A 22 12.50 0.06 -15.17
C ALA A 22 11.03 0.24 -14.80
N ALA A 23 10.68 -0.02 -13.54
CA ALA A 23 9.30 -0.03 -13.09
C ALA A 23 9.13 0.77 -11.78
N PRO A 24 9.05 2.11 -11.83
CA PRO A 24 8.66 2.92 -10.69
C PRO A 24 7.18 2.69 -10.35
N SER A 25 6.73 3.21 -9.20
CA SER A 25 5.30 3.28 -8.91
C SER A 25 4.63 4.30 -9.84
N ALA A 26 3.47 3.95 -10.39
CA ALA A 26 2.74 4.79 -11.33
C ALA A 26 1.82 5.78 -10.60
N ASN A 27 2.42 6.64 -9.74
CA ASN A 27 1.76 7.68 -8.97
C ASN A 27 2.70 8.88 -8.79
N ARG A 28 2.16 10.04 -8.44
CA ARG A 28 2.95 11.20 -8.02
C ARG A 28 3.69 10.89 -6.72
N PHE A 29 4.88 11.48 -6.57
CA PHE A 29 5.75 11.20 -5.41
C PHE A 29 5.02 11.45 -4.07
N GLY A 30 5.13 10.50 -3.15
CA GLY A 30 4.54 10.57 -1.81
C GLY A 30 3.05 10.21 -1.73
N ARG A 31 2.33 10.19 -2.86
CA ARG A 31 0.89 9.91 -2.92
C ARG A 31 0.59 8.42 -2.79
N VAL A 32 -0.70 8.12 -2.62
CA VAL A 32 -1.21 6.74 -2.48
C VAL A 32 -0.93 5.94 -3.76
N SER A 33 -0.33 4.75 -3.64
CA SER A 33 -0.05 3.89 -4.79
C SER A 33 -1.33 3.47 -5.51
N PRO A 34 -1.32 3.39 -6.88
CA PRO A 34 -2.45 2.89 -7.65
C PRO A 34 -2.58 1.37 -7.51
N THR A 35 -3.81 0.87 -7.49
CA THR A 35 -4.13 -0.56 -7.49
C THR A 35 -4.97 -0.99 -8.71
N THR A 36 -5.34 -0.05 -9.57
CA THR A 36 -6.06 -0.29 -10.83
C THR A 36 -5.53 0.62 -11.93
N ALA A 37 -5.81 0.28 -13.18
CA ALA A 37 -5.49 1.14 -14.34
C ALA A 37 -6.20 2.50 -14.25
N GLN A 38 -7.42 2.54 -13.72
CA GLN A 38 -8.18 3.77 -13.51
C GLN A 38 -7.49 4.70 -12.50
N HIS A 39 -6.86 4.16 -11.44
CA HIS A 39 -6.07 4.96 -10.52
C HIS A 39 -4.85 5.60 -11.21
N VAL A 40 -4.19 4.87 -12.11
CA VAL A 40 -3.07 5.41 -12.91
C VAL A 40 -3.55 6.51 -13.84
N ALA A 41 -4.64 6.27 -14.58
CA ALA A 41 -5.21 7.25 -15.50
C ALA A 41 -5.66 8.53 -14.78
N ALA A 42 -6.29 8.41 -13.61
CA ALA A 42 -6.70 9.57 -12.80
C ALA A 42 -5.51 10.35 -12.24
N GLU A 43 -4.41 9.68 -11.90
CA GLU A 43 -3.23 10.31 -11.29
C GLU A 43 -2.27 10.92 -12.29
N LEU A 44 -2.03 10.25 -13.42
CA LEU A 44 -0.99 10.57 -14.39
C LEU A 44 -1.52 10.88 -15.80
N GLY A 45 -2.84 10.78 -16.04
CA GLY A 45 -3.40 10.93 -17.38
C GLY A 45 -3.05 12.25 -18.07
N ASP A 46 -2.89 13.33 -17.31
CA ASP A 46 -2.46 14.64 -17.77
C ASP A 46 -0.97 14.70 -18.20
N LEU A 47 -0.17 13.69 -17.80
CA LEU A 47 1.25 13.60 -18.13
C LEU A 47 1.54 12.60 -19.26
N LEU A 48 0.56 11.79 -19.64
CA LEU A 48 0.72 10.77 -20.68
C LEU A 48 0.52 11.36 -22.07
N ASP A 49 1.44 11.05 -22.98
CA ASP A 49 1.30 11.33 -24.40
C ASP A 49 0.59 10.13 -25.09
N PRO A 50 -0.67 10.27 -25.53
CA PRO A 50 -1.42 9.16 -26.10
C PRO A 50 -0.84 8.59 -27.40
N ALA A 51 0.11 9.29 -28.03
CA ALA A 51 0.82 8.79 -29.21
C ALA A 51 2.01 7.87 -28.86
N ARG A 52 2.46 7.88 -27.61
CA ARG A 52 3.70 7.20 -27.16
C ARG A 52 3.50 6.34 -25.94
N ASP A 53 2.57 6.72 -25.07
CA ASP A 53 2.35 6.09 -23.77
C ASP A 53 1.03 5.30 -23.76
N CYS A 54 1.00 4.23 -23.01
CA CYS A 54 -0.24 3.49 -22.79
C CYS A 54 -0.33 3.00 -21.34
N VAL A 55 -1.55 2.87 -20.84
CA VAL A 55 -1.85 2.17 -19.59
C VAL A 55 -2.40 0.80 -19.94
N LEU A 56 -1.58 -0.23 -19.71
CA LEU A 56 -2.01 -1.62 -19.90
C LEU A 56 -2.83 -2.05 -18.66
N ASP A 57 -4.13 -2.29 -18.87
CA ASP A 57 -4.99 -2.78 -17.80
C ASP A 57 -4.80 -4.29 -17.58
N GLY A 58 -4.15 -4.63 -16.48
CA GLY A 58 -3.97 -6.01 -16.01
C GLY A 58 -5.00 -6.44 -14.95
N GLY A 59 -6.03 -5.62 -14.72
CA GLY A 59 -6.96 -5.80 -13.61
C GLY A 59 -6.46 -5.20 -12.29
N ALA A 60 -7.26 -5.37 -11.23
CA ALA A 60 -6.91 -4.88 -9.90
C ALA A 60 -5.73 -5.66 -9.30
N ALA A 61 -4.87 -4.97 -8.55
CA ALA A 61 -3.73 -5.57 -7.86
C ALA A 61 -4.21 -6.60 -6.82
N ALA A 62 -3.84 -7.87 -7.02
CA ALA A 62 -4.35 -8.99 -6.21
C ALA A 62 -3.94 -8.92 -4.73
N VAL A 63 -2.80 -8.31 -4.40
CA VAL A 63 -2.30 -8.13 -3.03
C VAL A 63 -2.67 -6.77 -2.46
N GLY A 64 -2.64 -5.72 -3.29
CA GLY A 64 -3.02 -4.35 -2.93
C GLY A 64 -1.94 -3.53 -2.23
N VAL A 65 -0.90 -4.14 -1.68
CA VAL A 65 0.29 -3.48 -1.15
C VAL A 65 1.54 -3.93 -1.91
N GLU A 66 2.61 -3.15 -1.82
CA GLU A 66 3.84 -3.43 -2.55
C GLU A 66 4.51 -4.73 -2.10
N SER A 67 5.32 -5.29 -3.01
CA SER A 67 6.09 -6.51 -2.78
C SER A 67 7.03 -6.43 -1.58
N THR A 68 7.30 -7.57 -0.98
CA THR A 68 8.40 -7.76 -0.04
C THR A 68 9.72 -7.40 -0.69
N ILE A 69 10.60 -6.69 0.03
CA ILE A 69 11.97 -6.43 -0.39
C ILE A 69 12.92 -7.10 0.58
N VAL A 70 13.80 -7.91 0.04
CA VAL A 70 14.85 -8.63 0.79
C VAL A 70 16.20 -8.18 0.27
N ASP A 71 17.08 -7.79 1.17
CA ASP A 71 18.49 -7.58 0.88
C ASP A 71 19.22 -8.92 0.98
N CYS A 72 19.82 -9.32 -0.12
CA CYS A 72 20.59 -10.55 -0.25
C CYS A 72 22.08 -10.27 -0.51
N THR A 73 22.59 -9.08 -0.20
CA THR A 73 23.99 -8.71 -0.43
C THR A 73 24.93 -9.18 0.69
N GLY A 74 24.38 -9.53 1.86
CA GLY A 74 25.11 -10.05 3.00
C GLY A 74 25.07 -11.58 3.11
N PRO A 75 25.66 -12.13 4.19
CA PRO A 75 25.71 -13.59 4.41
C PRO A 75 24.35 -14.21 4.77
N ALA A 76 23.38 -13.40 5.21
CA ALA A 76 22.00 -13.81 5.47
C ALA A 76 21.02 -12.75 4.95
N PRO A 77 19.83 -13.16 4.53
CA PRO A 77 18.84 -12.24 4.00
C PRO A 77 18.33 -11.29 5.09
N ARG A 78 18.06 -10.03 4.71
CA ARG A 78 17.48 -9.00 5.61
C ARG A 78 16.20 -8.44 5.00
N LEU A 79 15.13 -8.37 5.79
CA LEU A 79 13.85 -7.80 5.35
C LEU A 79 13.92 -6.27 5.38
N LEU A 80 13.90 -5.64 4.20
CA LEU A 80 13.89 -4.18 4.07
C LEU A 80 12.47 -3.60 4.04
N ARG A 81 11.53 -4.33 3.45
CA ARG A 81 10.12 -3.90 3.37
C ARG A 81 9.20 -5.12 3.48
N PRO A 82 8.27 -5.15 4.44
CA PRO A 82 7.29 -6.23 4.53
C PRO A 82 6.27 -6.15 3.38
N GLY A 83 5.81 -7.30 2.90
CA GLY A 83 4.82 -7.49 1.85
C GLY A 83 4.15 -8.86 1.96
N ALA A 84 3.59 -9.38 0.86
CA ALA A 84 2.87 -10.67 0.87
C ALA A 84 3.77 -11.88 1.15
N VAL A 85 5.05 -11.82 0.79
CA VAL A 85 6.02 -12.87 1.12
C VAL A 85 6.57 -12.60 2.52
N SER A 86 6.25 -13.47 3.48
CA SER A 86 6.69 -13.31 4.87
C SER A 86 8.17 -13.67 5.06
N ALA A 87 8.79 -13.18 6.13
CA ALA A 87 10.14 -13.58 6.54
C ALA A 87 10.26 -15.10 6.70
N GLN A 88 9.28 -15.74 7.35
CA GLN A 88 9.23 -17.20 7.53
C GLN A 88 9.24 -17.95 6.19
N ARG A 89 8.58 -17.40 5.15
CA ARG A 89 8.61 -18.00 3.81
C ARG A 89 10.00 -17.90 3.18
N VAL A 90 10.68 -16.76 3.36
CA VAL A 90 12.07 -16.58 2.90
C VAL A 90 13.00 -17.53 3.65
N GLU A 91 12.87 -17.64 4.97
CA GLU A 91 13.65 -18.60 5.80
C GLU A 91 13.46 -20.05 5.33
N ALA A 92 12.20 -20.44 5.09
CA ALA A 92 11.86 -21.79 4.63
C ALA A 92 12.48 -22.14 3.25
N ILE A 93 12.69 -21.12 2.39
CA ILE A 93 13.28 -21.32 1.05
C ILE A 93 14.80 -21.30 1.12
N THR A 94 15.36 -20.39 1.90
CA THR A 94 16.82 -20.15 1.92
C THR A 94 17.57 -21.04 2.93
N GLY A 95 16.85 -21.55 3.94
CA GLY A 95 17.47 -22.23 5.09
C GLY A 95 18.22 -21.29 6.03
N LEU A 96 18.12 -19.96 5.83
CA LEU A 96 18.83 -18.95 6.60
C LEU A 96 17.85 -18.09 7.40
N PRO A 97 18.20 -17.65 8.62
CA PRO A 97 17.38 -16.73 9.38
C PRO A 97 17.29 -15.37 8.67
N VAL A 98 16.11 -14.77 8.65
CA VAL A 98 15.89 -13.44 8.06
C VAL A 98 16.03 -12.35 9.11
N GLY A 99 17.05 -11.52 8.97
CA GLY A 99 17.26 -10.36 9.83
C GLY A 99 16.36 -9.19 9.46
N ALA A 100 16.23 -8.22 10.36
CA ALA A 100 15.66 -6.93 10.05
C ALA A 100 16.65 -6.05 9.28
N GLY A 101 16.14 -5.19 8.39
CA GLY A 101 16.96 -4.15 7.75
C GLY A 101 17.48 -3.16 8.80
N ASP A 102 18.73 -2.78 8.67
CA ASP A 102 19.44 -1.84 9.58
C ASP A 102 19.42 -0.38 9.06
N GLY A 103 18.71 -0.12 7.96
CA GLY A 103 18.63 1.20 7.32
C GLY A 103 19.84 1.56 6.45
N SER A 104 20.87 0.71 6.37
CA SER A 104 22.07 0.93 5.53
C SER A 104 21.76 0.87 4.03
N VAL A 105 20.75 0.08 3.65
CA VAL A 105 20.31 -0.09 2.25
C VAL A 105 19.01 0.66 2.03
N ARG A 106 19.02 1.60 1.08
CA ARG A 106 17.80 2.32 0.67
C ARG A 106 16.95 1.43 -0.24
N ALA A 107 15.66 1.37 0.03
CA ALA A 107 14.69 0.66 -0.79
C ALA A 107 13.45 1.54 -1.08
N PRO A 108 12.76 1.34 -2.21
CA PRO A 108 11.53 2.08 -2.50
C PRO A 108 10.46 1.84 -1.42
N GLY A 109 9.78 2.92 -0.98
CA GLY A 109 8.72 2.84 0.02
C GLY A 109 9.21 2.60 1.46
N THR A 110 10.50 2.87 1.77
CA THR A 110 11.04 2.81 3.13
C THR A 110 11.19 4.19 3.78
N LEU A 111 10.78 5.26 3.10
CA LEU A 111 10.73 6.60 3.68
C LEU A 111 9.74 6.65 4.85
N ALA A 112 10.04 7.47 5.86
CA ALA A 112 9.19 7.63 7.04
C ALA A 112 7.77 8.10 6.67
N SER A 113 7.66 9.05 5.73
CA SER A 113 6.40 9.52 5.15
C SER A 113 6.28 9.03 3.71
N HIS A 114 5.22 8.29 3.42
CA HIS A 114 4.89 7.78 2.09
C HIS A 114 3.44 7.28 2.06
N TYR A 115 2.84 7.13 0.89
CA TYR A 115 1.46 6.61 0.71
C TYR A 115 0.37 7.50 1.30
N ALA A 116 0.65 8.79 1.54
CA ALA A 116 -0.29 9.68 2.19
C ALA A 116 -1.39 10.14 1.23
N PRO A 117 -2.68 9.99 1.61
CA PRO A 117 -3.78 10.70 0.98
C PRO A 117 -3.74 12.19 1.35
N THR A 118 -4.64 12.98 0.78
CA THR A 118 -4.87 14.37 1.19
C THR A 118 -5.56 14.42 2.55
N ALA A 119 -6.51 13.51 2.79
CA ALA A 119 -7.14 13.31 4.08
C ALA A 119 -6.10 12.90 5.14
N GLY A 120 -6.16 13.47 6.34
CA GLY A 120 -5.30 13.09 7.45
C GLY A 120 -5.51 11.63 7.86
N VAL A 121 -4.46 10.85 8.07
CA VAL A 121 -4.58 9.45 8.54
C VAL A 121 -4.27 9.39 10.03
N ARG A 122 -5.21 8.85 10.81
CA ARG A 122 -5.05 8.65 12.25
C ARG A 122 -5.23 7.18 12.63
N ILE A 123 -4.26 6.63 13.34
CA ILE A 123 -4.36 5.26 13.88
C ILE A 123 -5.11 5.34 15.21
N VAL A 124 -6.15 4.53 15.34
CA VAL A 124 -6.99 4.45 16.53
C VAL A 124 -7.18 3.00 16.99
N GLU A 125 -7.33 2.78 18.29
CA GLU A 125 -7.74 1.48 18.82
C GLU A 125 -9.26 1.30 18.76
N HIS A 126 -9.98 2.37 19.11
CA HIS A 126 -11.44 2.42 19.13
C HIS A 126 -11.92 3.65 18.35
N PRO A 127 -12.63 3.47 17.24
CA PRO A 127 -13.20 4.61 16.52
C PRO A 127 -14.33 5.25 17.34
N ALA A 128 -14.41 6.57 17.29
CA ALA A 128 -15.43 7.37 17.97
C ALA A 128 -16.40 7.99 16.95
N PRO A 129 -17.63 8.39 17.37
CA PRO A 129 -18.52 9.17 16.54
C PRO A 129 -17.84 10.45 16.02
N ALA A 130 -18.18 10.87 14.81
CA ALA A 130 -17.71 12.13 14.26
C ALA A 130 -18.37 13.28 15.02
N ASP A 131 -17.58 14.29 15.37
CA ASP A 131 -18.10 15.55 15.89
C ASP A 131 -18.47 16.47 14.71
N PRO A 132 -19.75 16.78 14.49
CA PRO A 132 -20.17 17.61 13.35
C PRO A 132 -19.62 19.04 13.38
N HIS A 133 -19.06 19.49 14.50
CA HIS A 133 -18.49 20.82 14.66
C HIS A 133 -16.96 20.84 14.52
N LEU A 134 -16.28 19.74 14.86
CA LEU A 134 -14.83 19.64 14.84
C LEU A 134 -14.29 18.84 13.64
N ASP A 135 -14.97 17.72 13.32
CA ASP A 135 -14.52 16.78 12.29
C ASP A 135 -15.75 16.26 11.50
N PRO A 136 -16.37 17.06 10.64
CA PRO A 136 -17.62 16.66 9.98
C PRO A 136 -17.45 15.54 8.95
N HIS A 137 -16.24 15.33 8.41
CA HIS A 137 -15.99 14.40 7.31
C HIS A 137 -14.92 13.38 7.69
N VAL A 138 -15.31 12.37 8.46
CA VAL A 138 -14.42 11.30 8.94
C VAL A 138 -14.69 9.99 8.21
N GLY A 139 -13.63 9.37 7.67
CA GLY A 139 -13.64 8.02 7.13
C GLY A 139 -13.15 6.98 8.14
N LEU A 140 -13.53 5.72 7.95
CA LEU A 140 -13.10 4.59 8.79
C LEU A 140 -12.62 3.41 7.94
N LEU A 141 -11.38 2.98 8.19
CA LEU A 141 -10.84 1.68 7.79
C LEU A 141 -10.69 0.83 9.05
N ALA A 142 -11.45 -0.23 9.18
CA ALA A 142 -11.38 -1.10 10.34
C ALA A 142 -11.87 -2.50 10.01
N PRO A 143 -11.40 -3.56 10.70
CA PRO A 143 -11.94 -4.92 10.55
C PRO A 143 -13.47 -4.94 10.61
N SER A 144 -14.10 -5.87 9.90
CA SER A 144 -15.56 -5.98 9.80
C SER A 144 -16.23 -6.22 11.17
N SER A 145 -15.49 -6.73 12.14
CA SER A 145 -15.93 -6.91 13.53
C SER A 145 -16.06 -5.58 14.32
N VAL A 146 -15.45 -4.51 13.83
CA VAL A 146 -15.50 -3.17 14.47
C VAL A 146 -16.71 -2.42 13.91
N PRO A 147 -17.67 -2.00 14.73
CA PRO A 147 -18.82 -1.25 14.26
C PRO A 147 -18.44 0.14 13.73
N THR A 148 -19.24 0.68 12.81
CA THR A 148 -19.07 2.04 12.31
C THR A 148 -19.81 3.00 13.24
N PRO A 149 -19.13 3.97 13.86
CA PRO A 149 -19.75 4.97 14.70
C PRO A 149 -20.68 5.92 13.90
N ALA A 150 -21.57 6.60 14.59
CA ALA A 150 -22.47 7.57 13.98
C ALA A 150 -21.67 8.72 13.31
N GLY A 151 -22.12 9.16 12.14
CA GLY A 151 -21.49 10.26 11.38
C GLY A 151 -20.21 9.90 10.64
N VAL A 152 -19.70 8.67 10.78
CA VAL A 152 -18.46 8.22 10.13
C VAL A 152 -18.76 7.46 8.85
N VAL A 153 -18.03 7.75 7.77
CA VAL A 153 -18.12 7.04 6.48
C VAL A 153 -17.28 5.77 6.51
N ARG A 154 -17.91 4.60 6.33
CA ARG A 154 -17.18 3.33 6.25
C ARG A 154 -16.55 3.16 4.88
N LEU A 155 -15.22 3.28 4.80
CA LEU A 155 -14.44 3.12 3.57
C LEU A 155 -14.02 1.66 3.32
N LEU A 156 -13.68 0.92 4.40
CA LEU A 156 -13.24 -0.47 4.29
C LEU A 156 -13.64 -1.28 5.53
N ALA A 157 -14.18 -2.48 5.32
CA ALA A 157 -14.60 -3.43 6.37
C ALA A 157 -14.04 -4.84 6.09
N PRO A 158 -12.73 -5.06 6.14
CA PRO A 158 -12.11 -6.32 5.77
C PRO A 158 -12.36 -7.41 6.82
N ARG A 159 -12.52 -8.64 6.37
CA ARG A 159 -12.68 -9.83 7.23
C ARG A 159 -11.34 -10.40 7.68
N ASP A 160 -10.29 -10.14 6.89
CA ASP A 160 -8.93 -10.64 7.13
C ASP A 160 -7.86 -9.68 6.60
N ALA A 161 -6.59 -10.00 6.84
CA ALA A 161 -5.45 -9.20 6.40
C ALA A 161 -5.30 -9.15 4.87
N ARG A 162 -5.80 -10.14 4.13
CA ARG A 162 -5.75 -10.16 2.68
C ARG A 162 -6.73 -9.15 2.08
N GLU A 163 -7.98 -9.16 2.55
CA GLU A 163 -8.97 -8.17 2.16
C GLU A 163 -8.54 -6.75 2.55
N TYR A 164 -7.90 -6.63 3.73
CA TYR A 164 -7.37 -5.35 4.19
C TYR A 164 -6.31 -4.80 3.25
N ALA A 165 -5.31 -5.62 2.91
CA ALA A 165 -4.25 -5.23 2.00
C ALA A 165 -4.79 -4.88 0.61
N ALA A 166 -5.69 -5.70 0.06
CA ALA A 166 -6.28 -5.49 -1.25
C ALA A 166 -7.09 -4.18 -1.35
N GLY A 167 -7.79 -3.80 -0.27
CA GLY A 167 -8.65 -2.61 -0.24
C GLY A 167 -7.97 -1.33 0.27
N LEU A 168 -6.82 -1.41 0.93
CA LEU A 168 -6.22 -0.27 1.65
C LEU A 168 -6.07 0.98 0.79
N TYR A 169 -5.38 0.89 -0.32
CA TYR A 169 -5.08 2.05 -1.16
C TYR A 169 -6.31 2.58 -1.92
N ALA A 170 -7.22 1.69 -2.32
CA ALA A 170 -8.48 2.10 -2.91
C ALA A 170 -9.30 2.92 -1.92
N ALA A 171 -9.40 2.47 -0.66
CA ALA A 171 -10.11 3.18 0.40
C ALA A 171 -9.46 4.53 0.76
N LEU A 172 -8.13 4.63 0.79
CA LEU A 172 -7.44 5.91 1.00
C LEU A 172 -7.66 6.89 -0.15
N ARG A 173 -7.71 6.41 -1.40
CA ARG A 173 -8.06 7.22 -2.57
C ARG A 173 -9.53 7.64 -2.56
N GLU A 174 -10.41 6.76 -2.13
CA GLU A 174 -11.84 7.07 -1.96
C GLU A 174 -12.05 8.19 -0.93
N ALA A 175 -11.29 8.20 0.16
CA ALA A 175 -11.32 9.29 1.13
C ALA A 175 -11.03 10.64 0.48
N ASP A 176 -10.01 10.73 -0.38
CA ASP A 176 -9.67 11.94 -1.12
C ASP A 176 -10.80 12.34 -2.11
N LEU A 177 -11.38 11.37 -2.81
CA LEU A 177 -12.50 11.60 -3.74
C LEU A 177 -13.77 12.10 -3.04
N LEU A 178 -14.04 11.63 -1.83
CA LEU A 178 -15.17 12.07 -1.00
C LEU A 178 -14.90 13.39 -0.28
N GLY A 179 -13.67 13.93 -0.38
CA GLY A 179 -13.28 15.16 0.30
C GLY A 179 -13.29 15.01 1.82
N LEU A 180 -12.92 13.83 2.34
CA LEU A 180 -12.85 13.62 3.78
C LEU A 180 -11.65 14.37 4.37
N ASP A 181 -11.84 14.90 5.58
CA ASP A 181 -10.78 15.62 6.30
C ASP A 181 -9.81 14.64 6.96
N ARG A 182 -10.35 13.51 7.45
CA ARG A 182 -9.57 12.51 8.18
C ARG A 182 -10.07 11.08 7.93
N VAL A 183 -9.14 10.14 8.01
CA VAL A 183 -9.40 8.69 8.00
C VAL A 183 -8.89 8.08 9.29
N ASP A 184 -9.78 7.57 10.10
CA ASP A 184 -9.47 6.76 11.27
C ASP A 184 -9.20 5.31 10.85
N VAL A 185 -8.11 4.74 11.31
CA VAL A 185 -7.66 3.40 10.91
C VAL A 185 -7.43 2.52 12.13
N VAL A 186 -8.16 1.43 12.22
CA VAL A 186 -7.91 0.35 13.18
C VAL A 186 -6.99 -0.67 12.51
N LEU A 187 -5.77 -0.83 13.01
CA LEU A 187 -4.79 -1.73 12.40
C LEU A 187 -5.23 -3.20 12.49
N PRO A 188 -4.94 -4.02 11.46
CA PRO A 188 -5.13 -5.46 11.57
C PRO A 188 -4.13 -6.06 12.59
N ALA A 189 -4.58 -7.05 13.35
CA ALA A 189 -3.72 -7.80 14.25
C ALA A 189 -2.89 -8.85 13.49
N GLY A 190 -1.68 -9.12 13.97
CA GLY A 190 -0.82 -10.19 13.47
C GLY A 190 0.43 -9.71 12.71
N SER A 191 1.15 -10.68 12.15
CA SER A 191 2.39 -10.51 11.38
C SER A 191 2.14 -10.72 9.86
N GLY A 192 3.22 -10.83 9.09
CA GLY A 192 3.13 -11.07 7.66
C GLY A 192 2.39 -9.95 6.92
N LEU A 193 1.31 -10.29 6.21
CA LEU A 193 0.55 -9.31 5.43
C LEU A 193 -0.14 -8.24 6.32
N ALA A 194 -0.60 -8.63 7.52
CA ALA A 194 -1.11 -7.67 8.50
C ALA A 194 -0.03 -6.67 8.93
N GLY A 195 1.19 -7.14 9.15
CA GLY A 195 2.35 -6.28 9.41
C GLY A 195 2.69 -5.36 8.24
N ALA A 196 2.54 -5.83 7.00
CA ALA A 196 2.72 -4.99 5.81
C ALA A 196 1.67 -3.87 5.74
N VAL A 197 0.39 -4.17 5.98
CA VAL A 197 -0.68 -3.17 6.07
C VAL A 197 -0.36 -2.14 7.15
N ALA A 198 0.00 -2.60 8.35
CA ALA A 198 0.33 -1.71 9.46
C ALA A 198 1.52 -0.79 9.15
N ASP A 199 2.57 -1.27 8.46
CA ASP A 199 3.69 -0.46 8.00
C ASP A 199 3.21 0.65 7.04
N ARG A 200 2.36 0.32 6.06
CA ARG A 200 1.83 1.31 5.09
C ARG A 200 0.98 2.38 5.76
N VAL A 201 0.10 1.97 6.68
CA VAL A 201 -0.76 2.91 7.42
C VAL A 201 0.08 3.85 8.30
N ARG A 202 1.12 3.35 8.99
CA ARG A 202 2.01 4.19 9.79
C ARG A 202 2.74 5.24 8.94
N ARG A 203 3.18 4.86 7.73
CA ARG A 203 3.82 5.80 6.79
C ARG A 203 2.85 6.82 6.22
N ALA A 204 1.61 6.41 5.94
CA ALA A 204 0.55 7.33 5.53
C ALA A 204 0.25 8.35 6.65
N ALA A 205 0.11 7.88 7.89
CA ALA A 205 -0.11 8.74 9.06
C ALA A 205 1.05 9.73 9.31
N ALA A 206 2.30 9.30 9.10
CA ALA A 206 3.47 10.18 9.25
C ALA A 206 3.57 11.26 8.15
N GLY A 207 2.87 11.10 7.04
CA GLY A 207 2.81 12.08 5.95
C GLY A 207 1.60 13.01 6.02
N SER A 208 0.70 12.78 6.95
CA SER A 208 -0.50 13.60 7.12
C SER A 208 -0.15 14.96 7.73
N PRO A 209 -0.75 16.05 7.25
CA PRO A 209 -0.67 17.33 7.97
C PRO A 209 -1.30 17.16 9.35
N GLY A 210 -0.60 17.62 10.38
CA GLY A 210 -1.06 17.62 11.77
C GLY A 210 -2.19 18.62 12.00
#